data_92a7760aa0083fedce8fd8496e33bd84
#
_entry.id   92a7760aa0083fedce8fd8496e33bd84
#
_cell.length_a   1.000
_cell.length_b   1.000
_cell.length_c   1.000
_cell.angle_alpha   90.00
_cell.angle_beta   90.00
_cell.angle_gamma   90.00
#
_symmetry.space_group_name_H-M   'P 1'
#
loop_
_entity.id
_entity.type
_entity.pdbx_description
1 polymer ?
#
loop_
_entity_poly.entity_id
_entity_poly.type
_entity_poly.pdbx_seq_one_letter_code
_entity_poly.pdbx_strand_id
1 'polypeptide(L)'
;MMAQQAAEGRGLWSLAWQRFLADRVGVVSALLVMLGLLIVALSASGLIASQWSLEVAIGHAPPHWLKSQAAGSGAEQRDKAGVMPSGASPAGPTATDVIDPIAREMREIGATGAARSAEPPTGSDIQDPIANELSTAAKKLGQQRPVPLAERAQSTLLGADKWGRDVLDKTIKGAETSILVGLCAALISTLLGSILGAFSGWYGSWIDDLTNWIYNVFNAIPGILLILAIAAVLDSKGVLSVVMILGVTGWTGVYRLVRGEYLKHRERDYVRAAYAIGAPPLRRMFVHVLPNVSHVILVQFSLLTVACIKAEVILSFLGFGVPVDGVSWGTMLTEAQNDLLLGIWWQLAAATLAMAVFVTALSLLTDALRDALDPKLTH
;
A
#
# COMPACT_ATOMS: atom_id res chain seq x y z
N MET A 1 -39.39 -15.61 29.24
CA MET A 1 -39.05 -17.03 29.18
C MET A 1 -39.03 -17.58 27.74
N MET A 2 -40.03 -17.30 26.88
CA MET A 2 -40.01 -17.83 25.48
C MET A 2 -38.92 -17.24 24.59
N ALA A 3 -38.49 -16.00 24.82
CA ALA A 3 -37.38 -15.38 24.04
C ALA A 3 -36.00 -15.96 24.40
N GLN A 4 -35.78 -16.45 25.60
CA GLN A 4 -34.53 -17.08 26.03
C GLN A 4 -34.37 -18.50 25.46
N GLN A 5 -35.48 -19.28 25.36
CA GLN A 5 -35.44 -20.62 24.76
C GLN A 5 -35.22 -20.59 23.24
N ALA A 6 -35.61 -19.52 22.55
CA ALA A 6 -35.34 -19.33 21.12
C ALA A 6 -33.87 -19.00 20.82
N ALA A 7 -33.12 -18.53 21.81
CA ALA A 7 -31.67 -18.17 21.65
C ALA A 7 -30.76 -19.40 21.83
N GLU A 8 -31.17 -20.41 22.59
CA GLU A 8 -30.34 -21.61 22.87
C GLU A 8 -30.12 -22.53 21.66
N GLY A 9 -30.93 -22.41 20.60
CA GLY A 9 -30.80 -23.18 19.37
C GLY A 9 -30.03 -22.49 18.21
N ARG A 10 -29.68 -21.21 18.36
CA ARG A 10 -28.96 -20.47 17.30
C ARG A 10 -27.47 -20.46 17.57
N GLY A 11 -26.68 -20.99 16.63
CA GLY A 11 -25.21 -20.96 16.74
C GLY A 11 -24.67 -19.54 16.93
N LEU A 12 -23.54 -19.40 17.64
CA LEU A 12 -22.87 -18.12 17.95
C LEU A 12 -22.74 -17.19 16.72
N TRP A 13 -22.49 -17.76 15.58
CA TRP A 13 -22.33 -17.03 14.31
C TRP A 13 -23.63 -16.39 13.79
N SER A 14 -24.79 -17.04 14.00
CA SER A 14 -26.06 -16.46 13.55
C SER A 14 -26.51 -15.29 14.42
N LEU A 15 -26.21 -15.33 15.72
CA LEU A 15 -26.46 -14.23 16.63
C LEU A 15 -25.52 -13.07 16.38
N ALA A 16 -24.22 -13.35 16.14
CA ALA A 16 -23.25 -12.34 15.78
C ALA A 16 -23.63 -11.61 14.47
N TRP A 17 -24.10 -12.37 13.46
CA TRP A 17 -24.56 -11.79 12.19
C TRP A 17 -25.78 -10.86 12.35
N GLN A 18 -26.76 -11.25 13.18
CA GLN A 18 -27.92 -10.41 13.45
C GLN A 18 -27.55 -9.12 14.19
N ARG A 19 -26.63 -9.18 15.15
CA ARG A 19 -26.11 -8.01 15.87
C ARG A 19 -25.34 -7.08 14.94
N PHE A 20 -24.48 -7.64 14.11
CA PHE A 20 -23.73 -6.89 13.12
C PHE A 20 -24.65 -6.13 12.15
N LEU A 21 -25.70 -6.77 11.63
CA LEU A 21 -26.68 -6.13 10.74
C LEU A 21 -27.54 -5.05 11.46
N ALA A 22 -27.67 -5.12 12.78
CA ALA A 22 -28.36 -4.09 13.56
C ALA A 22 -27.47 -2.85 13.80
N ASP A 23 -26.16 -2.98 13.71
CA ASP A 23 -25.22 -1.87 13.84
C ASP A 23 -25.07 -1.13 12.50
N ARG A 24 -25.64 0.08 12.41
CA ARG A 24 -25.57 0.92 11.21
C ARG A 24 -24.13 1.31 10.86
N VAL A 25 -23.29 1.58 11.86
CA VAL A 25 -21.90 1.96 11.65
C VAL A 25 -21.12 0.78 11.07
N GLY A 26 -21.33 -0.41 11.65
CA GLY A 26 -20.74 -1.65 11.15
C GLY A 26 -21.13 -1.95 9.70
N VAL A 27 -22.41 -1.81 9.36
CA VAL A 27 -22.90 -2.04 7.97
C VAL A 27 -22.31 -1.04 6.99
N VAL A 28 -22.30 0.26 7.32
CA VAL A 28 -21.71 1.29 6.43
C VAL A 28 -20.22 1.07 6.25
N SER A 29 -19.50 0.77 7.33
CA SER A 29 -18.06 0.49 7.24
C SER A 29 -17.76 -0.77 6.45
N ALA A 30 -18.58 -1.82 6.58
CA ALA A 30 -18.48 -3.03 5.75
C ALA A 30 -18.68 -2.72 4.26
N LEU A 31 -19.67 -1.90 3.92
CA LEU A 31 -19.91 -1.48 2.52
C LEU A 31 -18.72 -0.68 1.96
N LEU A 32 -18.14 0.22 2.74
CA LEU A 32 -16.95 0.98 2.32
C LEU A 32 -15.72 0.08 2.13
N VAL A 33 -15.50 -0.87 3.04
CA VAL A 33 -14.41 -1.85 2.90
C VAL A 33 -14.64 -2.75 1.70
N MET A 34 -15.87 -3.25 1.50
CA MET A 34 -16.23 -4.06 0.32
C MET A 34 -16.03 -3.28 -0.97
N LEU A 35 -16.42 -2.02 -1.02
CA LEU A 35 -16.18 -1.15 -2.17
C LEU A 35 -14.67 -0.98 -2.42
N GLY A 36 -13.88 -0.73 -1.37
CA GLY A 36 -12.41 -0.65 -1.50
C GLY A 36 -11.80 -1.95 -2.03
N LEU A 37 -12.21 -3.11 -1.51
CA LEU A 37 -11.75 -4.42 -1.99
C LEU A 37 -12.21 -4.71 -3.43
N LEU A 38 -13.41 -4.27 -3.81
CA LEU A 38 -13.90 -4.36 -5.19
C LEU A 38 -13.02 -3.52 -6.14
N ILE A 39 -12.70 -2.28 -5.75
CA ILE A 39 -11.79 -1.41 -6.51
C ILE A 39 -10.42 -2.09 -6.67
N VAL A 40 -9.88 -2.67 -5.60
CA VAL A 40 -8.61 -3.44 -5.64
C VAL A 40 -8.71 -4.62 -6.60
N ALA A 41 -9.80 -5.39 -6.56
CA ALA A 41 -10.00 -6.53 -7.44
C ALA A 41 -10.13 -6.11 -8.92
N LEU A 42 -10.83 -5.01 -9.21
CA LEU A 42 -10.95 -4.45 -10.55
C LEU A 42 -9.61 -3.89 -11.06
N SER A 43 -8.82 -3.28 -10.18
CA SER A 43 -7.46 -2.81 -10.51
C SER A 43 -6.51 -3.97 -10.78
N ALA A 44 -6.53 -5.01 -9.94
CA ALA A 44 -5.72 -6.21 -10.11
C ALA A 44 -6.08 -7.00 -11.39
N SER A 45 -7.35 -6.98 -11.80
CA SER A 45 -7.79 -7.56 -13.08
C SER A 45 -7.42 -6.73 -14.31
N GLY A 46 -6.88 -5.52 -14.12
CA GLY A 46 -6.52 -4.60 -15.19
C GLY A 46 -7.70 -3.87 -15.85
N LEU A 47 -8.91 -3.96 -15.28
CA LEU A 47 -10.10 -3.26 -15.80
C LEU A 47 -10.06 -1.76 -15.48
N ILE A 48 -9.48 -1.37 -14.36
CA ILE A 48 -9.32 0.03 -13.97
C ILE A 48 -7.86 0.31 -13.61
N ALA A 49 -7.44 1.56 -13.75
CA ALA A 49 -6.08 2.02 -13.43
C ALA A 49 -4.94 1.22 -14.12
N SER A 50 -5.23 0.52 -15.23
CA SER A 50 -4.21 -0.24 -15.98
C SER A 50 -3.17 0.67 -16.64
N GLN A 51 -3.52 1.92 -16.88
CA GLN A 51 -2.69 2.92 -17.53
C GLN A 51 -2.07 3.92 -16.54
N TRP A 52 -2.06 3.62 -15.25
CA TRP A 52 -1.55 4.50 -14.19
C TRP A 52 -0.12 5.02 -14.43
N SER A 53 0.69 4.27 -15.19
CA SER A 53 2.08 4.63 -15.52
C SER A 53 2.22 5.51 -16.76
N LEU A 54 1.14 5.73 -17.53
CA LEU A 54 1.18 6.56 -18.71
C LEU A 54 1.18 8.05 -18.36
N GLU A 55 2.01 8.80 -19.10
CA GLU A 55 2.11 10.24 -18.99
C GLU A 55 1.00 10.90 -19.84
N VAL A 56 -0.20 11.03 -19.26
CA VAL A 56 -1.40 11.52 -19.95
C VAL A 56 -1.55 13.04 -19.88
N ALA A 57 -0.84 13.69 -18.94
CA ALA A 57 -0.92 15.13 -18.71
C ALA A 57 0.47 15.78 -18.73
N ILE A 58 0.51 17.10 -18.66
CA ILE A 58 1.75 17.81 -18.38
C ILE A 58 2.18 17.56 -16.92
N GLY A 59 3.48 17.56 -16.66
CA GLY A 59 3.99 17.39 -15.30
C GLY A 59 3.38 18.41 -14.34
N HIS A 60 2.92 17.94 -13.18
CA HIS A 60 2.27 18.76 -12.16
C HIS A 60 0.99 19.49 -12.64
N ALA A 61 0.29 18.95 -13.64
CA ALA A 61 -0.99 19.51 -14.08
C ALA A 61 -1.95 19.63 -12.89
N PRO A 62 -2.59 20.79 -12.68
CA PRO A 62 -3.50 21.00 -11.56
C PRO A 62 -4.79 20.21 -11.72
N PRO A 63 -5.52 19.93 -10.63
CA PRO A 63 -6.87 19.41 -10.69
C PRO A 63 -7.79 20.32 -11.49
N HIS A 64 -8.75 19.70 -12.19
CA HIS A 64 -9.67 20.41 -13.09
C HIS A 64 -10.42 21.58 -12.41
N TRP A 65 -10.85 21.38 -11.17
CA TRP A 65 -11.57 22.39 -10.37
C TRP A 65 -10.68 23.54 -9.89
N LEU A 66 -9.36 23.34 -9.76
CA LEU A 66 -8.42 24.38 -9.36
C LEU A 66 -8.07 25.30 -10.54
N LYS A 67 -8.03 24.76 -11.76
CA LYS A 67 -7.79 25.53 -13.00
C LYS A 67 -8.89 26.56 -13.25
N SER A 68 -10.14 26.24 -12.92
CA SER A 68 -11.27 27.15 -13.05
C SER A 68 -11.13 28.41 -12.17
N GLN A 69 -10.57 28.25 -10.96
CA GLN A 69 -10.36 29.39 -10.06
C GLN A 69 -9.19 30.30 -10.51
N ALA A 70 -8.11 29.72 -11.04
CA ALA A 70 -6.97 30.46 -11.54
C ALA A 70 -7.30 31.25 -12.82
N ALA A 71 -8.15 30.71 -13.67
CA ALA A 71 -8.63 31.42 -14.87
C ALA A 71 -9.52 32.64 -14.52
N GLY A 72 -10.34 32.54 -13.45
CA GLY A 72 -11.16 33.64 -12.97
C GLY A 72 -10.34 34.79 -12.35
N SER A 73 -9.30 34.46 -11.57
CA SER A 73 -8.45 35.49 -10.95
C SER A 73 -7.47 36.18 -11.95
N GLY A 74 -7.03 35.44 -12.97
CA GLY A 74 -6.14 35.97 -14.00
C GLY A 74 -6.84 36.87 -15.01
N ALA A 75 -8.12 36.68 -15.28
CA ALA A 75 -8.92 37.56 -16.11
C ALA A 75 -9.17 38.94 -15.45
N GLU A 76 -9.44 38.89 -14.12
CA GLU A 76 -9.70 40.14 -13.36
C GLU A 76 -8.45 40.99 -13.11
N GLN A 77 -7.25 40.38 -13.14
CA GLN A 77 -5.98 41.11 -13.05
C GLN A 77 -5.52 41.68 -14.41
N ARG A 78 -5.89 41.08 -15.55
CA ARG A 78 -5.60 41.60 -16.88
C ARG A 78 -6.47 42.81 -17.25
N ASP A 79 -7.70 42.88 -16.74
CA ASP A 79 -8.59 44.02 -16.96
C ASP A 79 -8.22 45.26 -16.10
N LYS A 80 -7.46 45.05 -15.00
CA LYS A 80 -6.96 46.14 -14.14
C LYS A 80 -5.56 46.63 -14.52
N ALA A 81 -4.83 45.93 -15.37
CA ALA A 81 -3.59 46.39 -15.99
C ALA A 81 -3.95 47.09 -17.32
N GLY A 82 -4.37 48.34 -17.19
CA GLY A 82 -4.73 49.18 -18.34
C GLY A 82 -3.66 49.19 -19.39
N VAL A 83 -4.11 49.12 -20.62
CA VAL A 83 -3.41 49.30 -21.88
C VAL A 83 -2.36 50.38 -21.76
N MET A 84 -1.07 50.00 -21.75
CA MET A 84 -0.01 50.95 -22.07
C MET A 84 0.25 50.96 -23.57
N PRO A 85 0.34 52.14 -24.21
CA PRO A 85 0.51 52.23 -25.64
C PRO A 85 1.89 51.74 -26.09
N SER A 86 1.87 50.96 -27.16
CA SER A 86 3.05 50.54 -27.93
C SER A 86 3.83 51.77 -28.41
N GLY A 87 5.05 51.94 -27.93
CA GLY A 87 5.96 52.93 -28.44
C GLY A 87 7.30 52.91 -27.72
N ALA A 88 8.37 52.66 -28.50
CA ALA A 88 9.79 52.75 -28.17
C ALA A 88 10.43 51.50 -27.52
N SER A 89 11.01 50.69 -28.39
CA SER A 89 12.08 49.75 -28.09
C SER A 89 13.38 50.54 -27.84
N PRO A 90 14.02 50.43 -26.67
CA PRO A 90 15.40 50.82 -26.54
C PRO A 90 16.28 49.69 -27.10
N ALA A 91 17.10 50.00 -28.07
CA ALA A 91 18.16 49.15 -28.61
C ALA A 91 19.10 48.73 -27.46
N GLY A 92 18.96 47.45 -27.01
CA GLY A 92 19.96 46.81 -26.19
C GLY A 92 21.15 46.36 -27.02
N PRO A 93 22.35 46.24 -26.46
CA PRO A 93 23.56 45.90 -27.21
C PRO A 93 23.40 44.53 -27.88
N THR A 94 23.75 44.47 -29.16
CA THR A 94 23.80 43.30 -30.01
C THR A 94 24.66 42.20 -29.36
N ALA A 95 24.11 40.99 -29.26
CA ALA A 95 24.71 39.78 -28.66
C ALA A 95 25.87 39.24 -29.54
N THR A 96 26.92 40.03 -29.75
CA THR A 96 28.09 39.64 -30.57
C THR A 96 29.41 39.64 -29.83
N ASP A 97 29.45 39.96 -28.53
CA ASP A 97 30.72 40.06 -27.79
C ASP A 97 30.86 39.19 -26.53
N VAL A 98 30.07 38.12 -26.41
CA VAL A 98 30.39 37.09 -25.41
C VAL A 98 31.13 35.96 -26.13
N ILE A 99 32.49 36.06 -26.14
CA ILE A 99 33.35 34.97 -26.59
C ILE A 99 33.22 33.83 -25.59
N ASP A 100 32.34 32.86 -25.89
CA ASP A 100 32.24 31.61 -25.15
C ASP A 100 33.45 30.73 -25.54
N PRO A 101 34.43 30.53 -24.65
CA PRO A 101 35.63 29.74 -24.94
C PRO A 101 35.30 28.29 -25.28
N ILE A 102 34.20 27.76 -24.82
CA ILE A 102 33.75 26.38 -25.06
C ILE A 102 33.23 26.21 -26.49
N ALA A 103 32.55 27.22 -27.04
CA ALA A 103 32.07 27.18 -28.42
C ALA A 103 33.21 27.15 -29.46
N ARG A 104 34.38 27.64 -29.10
CA ARG A 104 35.57 27.60 -29.94
C ARG A 104 36.21 26.21 -29.97
N GLU A 105 36.32 25.57 -28.80
CA GLU A 105 36.84 24.21 -28.66
C GLU A 105 35.93 23.18 -29.34
N MET A 106 34.62 23.32 -29.23
CA MET A 106 33.66 22.45 -29.93
C MET A 106 33.71 22.56 -31.45
N ARG A 107 34.03 23.74 -31.99
CA ARG A 107 34.23 23.92 -33.44
C ARG A 107 35.53 23.27 -33.93
N GLU A 108 36.61 23.30 -33.14
CA GLU A 108 37.85 22.62 -33.47
C GLU A 108 37.74 21.11 -33.43
N ILE A 109 36.98 20.56 -32.48
CA ILE A 109 36.68 19.12 -32.40
C ILE A 109 35.75 18.67 -33.56
N GLY A 110 34.79 19.51 -33.95
CA GLY A 110 33.88 19.26 -35.08
C GLY A 110 34.60 19.32 -36.46
N ALA A 111 35.59 20.15 -36.58
CA ALA A 111 36.36 20.26 -37.84
C ALA A 111 37.37 19.15 -38.10
N THR A 112 37.84 18.48 -37.04
CA THR A 112 38.68 17.29 -37.11
C THR A 112 37.94 15.97 -37.26
N GLY A 113 36.61 15.96 -36.99
CA GLY A 113 35.76 14.78 -37.11
C GLY A 113 35.19 14.51 -38.51
N ALA A 114 35.25 15.48 -39.43
CA ALA A 114 34.61 15.40 -40.75
C ALA A 114 35.40 14.61 -41.83
N ALA A 115 36.53 13.99 -41.51
CA ALA A 115 37.41 13.31 -42.48
C ALA A 115 37.66 11.82 -42.20
N ARG A 116 36.77 11.11 -41.46
CA ARG A 116 36.81 9.65 -41.37
C ARG A 116 35.42 9.06 -41.43
N SER A 117 34.89 8.95 -42.64
CA SER A 117 33.87 7.96 -42.98
C SER A 117 34.57 6.58 -42.94
N ALA A 118 34.68 6.00 -41.75
CA ALA A 118 35.03 4.59 -41.65
C ALA A 118 33.75 3.79 -41.94
N GLU A 119 33.75 3.03 -43.03
CA GLU A 119 32.79 1.96 -43.29
C GLU A 119 32.70 1.05 -42.06
N PRO A 120 31.49 0.60 -41.66
CA PRO A 120 31.34 -0.33 -40.56
C PRO A 120 32.00 -1.66 -40.96
N PRO A 121 32.82 -2.29 -40.10
CA PRO A 121 33.38 -3.60 -40.36
C PRO A 121 32.24 -4.62 -40.48
N THR A 122 32.04 -5.13 -41.68
CA THR A 122 31.23 -6.30 -41.97
C THR A 122 31.91 -7.51 -41.35
N GLY A 123 31.31 -8.09 -40.35
CA GLY A 123 31.64 -9.43 -39.86
C GLY A 123 32.33 -9.45 -38.50
N SER A 124 31.57 -9.42 -37.45
CA SER A 124 31.90 -10.14 -36.23
C SER A 124 30.56 -10.56 -35.56
N ASP A 125 30.43 -11.86 -35.42
CA ASP A 125 29.38 -12.57 -34.68
C ASP A 125 29.50 -12.28 -33.16
N ILE A 126 29.55 -11.01 -32.79
CA ILE A 126 29.40 -10.60 -31.37
C ILE A 126 27.93 -10.46 -31.14
N GLN A 127 27.27 -11.54 -30.67
CA GLN A 127 25.96 -11.44 -30.07
C GLN A 127 26.10 -10.56 -28.85
N ASP A 128 25.60 -9.31 -28.99
CA ASP A 128 25.51 -8.40 -27.87
C ASP A 128 24.54 -9.02 -26.82
N PRO A 129 25.03 -9.41 -25.62
CA PRO A 129 24.21 -10.06 -24.61
C PRO A 129 23.05 -9.17 -24.15
N ILE A 130 23.16 -7.86 -24.38
CA ILE A 130 22.14 -6.86 -23.99
C ILE A 130 21.12 -6.66 -25.12
N ALA A 131 21.38 -7.07 -26.36
CA ALA A 131 20.47 -6.83 -27.48
C ALA A 131 19.09 -7.47 -27.30
N ASN A 132 19.01 -8.64 -26.66
CA ASN A 132 17.76 -9.32 -26.35
C ASN A 132 16.99 -8.60 -25.22
N GLU A 133 17.68 -8.08 -24.22
CA GLU A 133 17.06 -7.28 -23.15
C GLU A 133 16.59 -5.92 -23.66
N LEU A 134 17.40 -5.26 -24.50
CA LEU A 134 17.03 -4.02 -25.18
C LEU A 134 15.83 -4.21 -26.11
N SER A 135 15.77 -5.29 -26.88
CA SER A 135 14.64 -5.59 -27.76
C SER A 135 13.36 -5.89 -26.98
N THR A 136 13.49 -6.57 -25.83
CA THR A 136 12.37 -6.87 -24.93
C THR A 136 11.90 -5.60 -24.20
N ALA A 137 12.83 -4.76 -23.78
CA ALA A 137 12.51 -3.45 -23.20
C ALA A 137 11.89 -2.50 -24.23
N ALA A 138 12.43 -2.45 -25.45
CA ALA A 138 11.87 -1.67 -26.56
C ALA A 138 10.47 -2.15 -26.97
N LYS A 139 10.21 -3.47 -26.91
CA LYS A 139 8.90 -4.04 -27.18
C LYS A 139 7.89 -3.72 -26.08
N LYS A 140 8.32 -3.69 -24.81
CA LYS A 140 7.51 -3.21 -23.68
C LYS A 140 7.25 -1.70 -23.78
N LEU A 141 8.24 -0.89 -24.13
CA LEU A 141 8.09 0.56 -24.37
C LEU A 141 7.26 0.85 -25.62
N GLY A 142 7.37 0.04 -26.69
CA GLY A 142 6.58 0.23 -27.91
C GLY A 142 5.09 -0.11 -27.76
N GLN A 143 4.70 -0.86 -26.73
CA GLN A 143 3.30 -1.09 -26.38
C GLN A 143 2.67 0.07 -25.59
N GLN A 144 3.49 0.92 -24.95
CA GLN A 144 3.07 2.14 -24.30
C GLN A 144 3.55 3.32 -25.17
N ARG A 145 2.77 3.68 -26.20
CA ARG A 145 3.06 4.92 -26.96
C ARG A 145 2.93 6.09 -25.99
N PRO A 146 4.01 6.82 -25.66
CA PRO A 146 3.89 8.05 -24.87
C PRO A 146 2.99 9.01 -25.66
N VAL A 147 2.00 9.58 -24.99
CA VAL A 147 1.16 10.62 -25.58
C VAL A 147 2.08 11.80 -25.98
N PRO A 148 2.04 12.27 -27.25
CA PRO A 148 2.86 13.39 -27.67
C PRO A 148 2.63 14.61 -26.79
N LEU A 149 3.68 15.36 -26.45
CA LEU A 149 3.58 16.55 -25.58
C LEU A 149 2.47 17.52 -25.97
N ALA A 150 2.20 17.66 -27.27
CA ALA A 150 1.16 18.52 -27.81
C ALA A 150 -0.28 18.05 -27.49
N GLU A 151 -0.46 16.76 -27.18
CA GLU A 151 -1.75 16.13 -26.89
C GLU A 151 -1.99 15.89 -25.39
N ARG A 152 -0.97 16.20 -24.54
CA ARG A 152 -1.07 15.97 -23.08
C ARG A 152 -2.11 16.91 -22.46
N ALA A 153 -2.94 16.38 -21.59
CA ALA A 153 -3.94 17.13 -20.87
C ALA A 153 -3.30 18.20 -19.97
N GLN A 154 -3.90 19.39 -19.94
CA GLN A 154 -3.45 20.49 -19.07
C GLN A 154 -4.03 20.41 -17.65
N SER A 155 -4.94 19.47 -17.38
CA SER A 155 -5.55 19.21 -16.09
C SER A 155 -6.16 17.82 -16.09
N THR A 156 -6.15 17.13 -14.94
CA THR A 156 -6.83 15.85 -14.70
C THR A 156 -7.79 15.99 -13.53
N LEU A 157 -8.54 14.93 -13.20
CA LEU A 157 -9.57 15.02 -12.17
C LEU A 157 -8.99 15.40 -10.80
N LEU A 158 -7.93 14.72 -10.36
CA LEU A 158 -7.23 14.98 -9.10
C LEU A 158 -5.83 15.59 -9.29
N GLY A 159 -5.52 16.07 -10.50
CA GLY A 159 -4.20 16.57 -10.86
C GLY A 159 -3.27 15.46 -11.35
N ALA A 160 -2.07 15.84 -11.79
CA ALA A 160 -1.03 14.94 -12.25
C ALA A 160 0.23 15.05 -11.38
N ASP A 161 1.02 13.97 -11.38
CA ASP A 161 2.31 13.92 -10.71
C ASP A 161 3.40 14.65 -11.52
N LYS A 162 4.65 14.61 -11.04
CA LYS A 162 5.80 15.25 -11.71
C LYS A 162 6.08 14.71 -13.12
N TRP A 163 5.65 13.51 -13.45
CA TRP A 163 5.79 12.91 -14.79
C TRP A 163 4.55 13.08 -15.67
N GLY A 164 3.46 13.65 -15.13
CA GLY A 164 2.21 13.80 -15.88
C GLY A 164 1.30 12.57 -15.82
N ARG A 165 1.49 11.69 -14.86
CA ARG A 165 0.62 10.54 -14.60
C ARG A 165 -0.61 10.99 -13.83
N ASP A 166 -1.78 10.40 -14.12
CA ASP A 166 -3.03 10.75 -13.41
C ASP A 166 -2.94 10.31 -11.94
N VAL A 167 -3.17 11.25 -11.02
CA VAL A 167 -3.14 11.01 -9.58
C VAL A 167 -4.28 10.09 -9.14
N LEU A 168 -5.45 10.12 -9.81
CA LEU A 168 -6.57 9.23 -9.48
C LEU A 168 -6.22 7.77 -9.77
N ASP A 169 -5.77 7.48 -10.99
CA ASP A 169 -5.37 6.13 -11.39
C ASP A 169 -4.24 5.60 -10.51
N LYS A 170 -3.29 6.47 -10.22
CA LYS A 170 -2.16 6.16 -9.33
C LYS A 170 -2.63 5.87 -7.90
N THR A 171 -3.61 6.60 -7.38
CA THR A 171 -4.20 6.38 -6.05
C THR A 171 -4.93 5.03 -5.97
N ILE A 172 -5.67 4.66 -7.02
CA ILE A 172 -6.35 3.37 -7.11
C ILE A 172 -5.33 2.22 -7.19
N LYS A 173 -4.30 2.35 -8.01
CA LYS A 173 -3.25 1.35 -8.12
C LYS A 173 -2.41 1.24 -6.84
N GLY A 174 -2.16 2.36 -6.17
CA GLY A 174 -1.51 2.41 -4.86
C GLY A 174 -2.34 1.71 -3.77
N ALA A 175 -3.67 1.83 -3.81
CA ALA A 175 -4.58 1.09 -2.94
C ALA A 175 -4.41 -0.42 -3.10
N GLU A 176 -4.36 -0.91 -4.36
CA GLU A 176 -4.16 -2.33 -4.64
C GLU A 176 -2.91 -2.86 -3.93
N THR A 177 -1.78 -2.21 -4.11
CA THR A 177 -0.52 -2.65 -3.52
C THR A 177 -0.55 -2.58 -1.99
N SER A 178 -0.95 -1.44 -1.41
CA SER A 178 -0.93 -1.25 0.05
C SER A 178 -1.91 -2.18 0.77
N ILE A 179 -3.12 -2.40 0.21
CA ILE A 179 -4.13 -3.28 0.81
C ILE A 179 -3.72 -4.75 0.69
N LEU A 180 -3.22 -5.18 -0.48
CA LEU A 180 -2.75 -6.57 -0.67
C LEU A 180 -1.57 -6.89 0.26
N VAL A 181 -0.58 -5.99 0.36
CA VAL A 181 0.54 -6.15 1.30
C VAL A 181 0.03 -6.27 2.72
N GLY A 182 -0.86 -5.37 3.15
CA GLY A 182 -1.42 -5.38 4.49
C GLY A 182 -2.17 -6.67 4.81
N LEU A 183 -3.04 -7.14 3.90
CA LEU A 183 -3.79 -8.39 4.06
C LEU A 183 -2.89 -9.62 4.10
N CYS A 184 -1.95 -9.74 3.16
CA CYS A 184 -1.05 -10.89 3.10
C CYS A 184 -0.12 -10.94 4.33
N ALA A 185 0.44 -9.82 4.75
CA ALA A 185 1.28 -9.74 5.93
C ALA A 185 0.49 -10.08 7.21
N ALA A 186 -0.71 -9.53 7.35
CA ALA A 186 -1.59 -9.84 8.48
C ALA A 186 -1.98 -11.33 8.51
N LEU A 187 -2.23 -11.95 7.35
CA LEU A 187 -2.54 -13.37 7.27
C LEU A 187 -1.36 -14.23 7.76
N ILE A 188 -0.15 -13.96 7.27
CA ILE A 188 1.07 -14.67 7.71
C ILE A 188 1.27 -14.50 9.21
N SER A 189 1.21 -13.27 9.72
CA SER A 189 1.38 -12.98 11.15
C SER A 189 0.32 -13.67 12.00
N THR A 190 -0.94 -13.66 11.54
CA THR A 190 -2.05 -14.29 12.27
C THR A 190 -1.88 -15.81 12.30
N LEU A 191 -1.50 -16.43 11.19
CA LEU A 191 -1.24 -17.88 11.12
C LEU A 191 -0.07 -18.26 12.04
N LEU A 192 1.07 -17.57 11.96
CA LEU A 192 2.22 -17.81 12.80
C LEU A 192 1.87 -17.64 14.28
N GLY A 193 1.26 -16.50 14.65
CA GLY A 193 0.88 -16.23 16.03
C GLY A 193 -0.14 -17.21 16.57
N SER A 194 -1.12 -17.61 15.76
CA SER A 194 -2.15 -18.59 16.16
C SER A 194 -1.56 -19.99 16.37
N ILE A 195 -0.71 -20.44 15.47
CA ILE A 195 -0.05 -21.76 15.58
C ILE A 195 0.85 -21.77 16.81
N LEU A 196 1.77 -20.83 16.95
CA LEU A 196 2.68 -20.76 18.09
C LEU A 196 1.91 -20.61 19.41
N GLY A 197 0.87 -19.75 19.45
CA GLY A 197 0.04 -19.55 20.63
C GLY A 197 -0.75 -20.78 21.02
N ALA A 198 -1.31 -21.50 20.03
CA ALA A 198 -2.05 -22.74 20.27
C ALA A 198 -1.12 -23.83 20.85
N PHE A 199 0.05 -24.05 20.26
CA PHE A 199 1.00 -25.06 20.75
C PHE A 199 1.54 -24.71 22.13
N SER A 200 1.94 -23.47 22.35
CA SER A 200 2.45 -22.96 23.63
C SER A 200 1.40 -23.09 24.72
N GLY A 201 0.16 -22.60 24.48
CA GLY A 201 -0.92 -22.66 25.45
C GLY A 201 -1.43 -24.08 25.74
N TRP A 202 -1.34 -24.99 24.74
CA TRP A 202 -1.81 -26.38 24.90
C TRP A 202 -0.80 -27.26 25.63
N TYR A 203 0.46 -27.29 25.17
CA TYR A 203 1.46 -28.20 25.72
C TYR A 203 2.11 -27.66 26.98
N GLY A 204 2.30 -26.33 27.07
CA GLY A 204 3.04 -25.73 28.18
C GLY A 204 4.51 -26.19 28.23
N SER A 205 5.08 -26.25 29.45
CA SER A 205 6.44 -26.75 29.67
C SER A 205 7.48 -26.07 28.78
N TRP A 206 8.50 -26.79 28.30
CA TRP A 206 9.61 -26.24 27.52
C TRP A 206 9.17 -25.55 26.18
N ILE A 207 8.07 -26.00 25.58
CA ILE A 207 7.53 -25.36 24.35
C ILE A 207 7.06 -23.95 24.70
N ASP A 208 6.36 -23.81 25.82
CA ASP A 208 5.89 -22.51 26.29
C ASP A 208 7.06 -21.61 26.70
N ASP A 209 8.04 -22.14 27.40
CA ASP A 209 9.23 -21.39 27.82
C ASP A 209 10.04 -20.89 26.63
N LEU A 210 10.26 -21.74 25.62
CA LEU A 210 10.99 -21.38 24.40
C LEU A 210 10.24 -20.33 23.60
N THR A 211 8.94 -20.51 23.37
CA THR A 211 8.14 -19.56 22.58
C THR A 211 8.00 -18.21 23.31
N ASN A 212 7.86 -18.21 24.63
CA ASN A 212 7.86 -16.99 25.42
C ASN A 212 9.25 -16.29 25.42
N TRP A 213 10.34 -17.06 25.41
CA TRP A 213 11.66 -16.49 25.27
C TRP A 213 11.82 -15.75 23.93
N ILE A 214 11.45 -16.40 22.81
CA ILE A 214 11.44 -15.78 21.47
C ILE A 214 10.54 -14.54 21.47
N TYR A 215 9.32 -14.66 22.00
CA TYR A 215 8.39 -13.54 22.13
C TYR A 215 9.01 -12.34 22.85
N ASN A 216 9.69 -12.58 23.98
CA ASN A 216 10.34 -11.51 24.76
C ASN A 216 11.49 -10.85 23.99
N VAL A 217 12.27 -11.63 23.23
CA VAL A 217 13.33 -11.09 22.35
C VAL A 217 12.75 -10.14 21.31
N PHE A 218 11.65 -10.56 20.63
CA PHE A 218 10.98 -9.70 19.62
C PHE A 218 10.41 -8.42 20.24
N ASN A 219 9.84 -8.49 21.42
CA ASN A 219 9.23 -7.33 22.08
C ASN A 219 10.23 -6.44 22.83
N ALA A 220 11.48 -6.89 23.04
CA ALA A 220 12.53 -6.05 23.62
C ALA A 220 12.97 -4.93 22.66
N ILE A 221 12.76 -5.10 21.37
CA ILE A 221 13.10 -4.12 20.33
C ILE A 221 11.83 -3.34 19.94
N PRO A 222 11.86 -2.00 19.86
CA PRO A 222 10.74 -1.23 19.34
C PRO A 222 10.37 -1.72 17.93
N GLY A 223 9.07 -2.09 17.71
CA GLY A 223 8.63 -2.81 16.53
C GLY A 223 9.04 -2.17 15.20
N ILE A 224 8.95 -0.83 15.08
CA ILE A 224 9.36 -0.13 13.87
C ILE A 224 10.87 -0.25 13.61
N LEU A 225 11.70 -0.23 14.66
CA LEU A 225 13.15 -0.40 14.51
C LEU A 225 13.50 -1.83 14.10
N LEU A 226 12.78 -2.82 14.64
CA LEU A 226 12.96 -4.23 14.25
C LEU A 226 12.64 -4.42 12.76
N ILE A 227 11.52 -3.87 12.30
CA ILE A 227 11.10 -3.93 10.90
C ILE A 227 12.16 -3.27 9.99
N LEU A 228 12.64 -2.08 10.34
CA LEU A 228 13.65 -1.36 9.56
C LEU A 228 15.00 -2.10 9.57
N ALA A 229 15.40 -2.67 10.69
CA ALA A 229 16.65 -3.45 10.79
C ALA A 229 16.61 -4.69 9.88
N ILE A 230 15.47 -5.41 9.87
CA ILE A 230 15.30 -6.58 8.99
C ILE A 230 15.26 -6.13 7.52
N ALA A 231 14.56 -5.04 7.20
CA ALA A 231 14.50 -4.49 5.85
C ALA A 231 15.88 -4.09 5.32
N ALA A 232 16.70 -3.44 6.18
CA ALA A 232 18.06 -3.04 5.83
C ALA A 232 19.00 -4.23 5.60
N VAL A 233 18.86 -5.31 6.40
CA VAL A 233 19.70 -6.52 6.26
C VAL A 233 19.33 -7.33 5.01
N LEU A 234 18.05 -7.41 4.68
CA LEU A 234 17.59 -8.18 3.51
C LEU A 234 17.96 -7.53 2.19
N ASP A 235 18.17 -6.20 2.16
CA ASP A 235 18.50 -5.38 0.98
C ASP A 235 17.70 -5.75 -0.31
N SER A 236 16.58 -6.44 -0.13
CA SER A 236 15.70 -6.85 -1.22
C SER A 236 14.46 -5.95 -1.24
N LYS A 237 14.35 -5.13 -2.28
CA LYS A 237 13.20 -4.26 -2.50
C LYS A 237 12.13 -5.02 -3.27
N GLY A 238 10.90 -5.00 -2.78
CA GLY A 238 9.78 -5.64 -3.47
C GLY A 238 8.58 -5.86 -2.56
N VAL A 239 7.42 -5.98 -3.18
CA VAL A 239 6.14 -6.24 -2.48
C VAL A 239 6.25 -7.50 -1.59
N LEU A 240 6.85 -8.57 -2.11
CA LEU A 240 7.01 -9.82 -1.36
C LEU A 240 7.91 -9.66 -0.13
N SER A 241 9.00 -8.89 -0.25
CA SER A 241 9.90 -8.61 0.88
C SER A 241 9.18 -7.88 2.00
N VAL A 242 8.39 -6.86 1.67
CA VAL A 242 7.57 -6.11 2.64
C VAL A 242 6.57 -7.03 3.33
N VAL A 243 5.86 -7.87 2.56
CA VAL A 243 4.91 -8.86 3.10
C VAL A 243 5.59 -9.81 4.08
N MET A 244 6.77 -10.33 3.74
CA MET A 244 7.52 -11.26 4.60
C MET A 244 8.05 -10.58 5.86
N ILE A 245 8.60 -9.37 5.74
CA ILE A 245 9.10 -8.61 6.90
C ILE A 245 7.97 -8.35 7.88
N LEU A 246 6.85 -7.78 7.42
CA LEU A 246 5.70 -7.47 8.27
C LEU A 246 5.04 -8.75 8.80
N GLY A 247 4.94 -9.78 7.96
CA GLY A 247 4.36 -11.08 8.32
C GLY A 247 5.12 -11.79 9.45
N VAL A 248 6.45 -11.79 9.37
CA VAL A 248 7.30 -12.45 10.36
C VAL A 248 7.51 -11.60 11.63
N THR A 249 7.27 -10.30 11.59
CA THR A 249 7.42 -9.43 12.77
C THR A 249 6.12 -9.23 13.55
N GLY A 250 4.95 -9.32 12.89
CA GLY A 250 3.65 -8.97 13.49
C GLY A 250 2.99 -10.05 14.36
N TRP A 251 3.53 -11.26 14.44
CA TRP A 251 2.89 -12.41 15.09
C TRP A 251 2.74 -12.31 16.61
N THR A 252 3.54 -11.49 17.28
CA THR A 252 3.67 -11.47 18.76
C THR A 252 2.37 -11.13 19.49
N GLY A 253 1.58 -10.19 18.96
CA GLY A 253 0.29 -9.79 19.54
C GLY A 253 -0.74 -10.92 19.49
N VAL A 254 -0.84 -11.59 18.34
CA VAL A 254 -1.74 -12.74 18.12
C VAL A 254 -1.32 -13.92 19.00
N TYR A 255 -0.03 -14.23 19.04
CA TYR A 255 0.53 -15.29 19.88
C TYR A 255 0.08 -15.17 21.35
N ARG A 256 0.28 -13.99 21.94
CA ARG A 256 -0.07 -13.77 23.35
C ARG A 256 -1.54 -14.01 23.65
N LEU A 257 -2.42 -13.53 22.77
CA LEU A 257 -3.86 -13.66 22.95
C LEU A 257 -4.33 -15.10 22.74
N VAL A 258 -3.91 -15.74 21.66
CA VAL A 258 -4.27 -17.12 21.36
C VAL A 258 -3.74 -18.08 22.44
N ARG A 259 -2.48 -17.89 22.91
CA ARG A 259 -1.93 -18.62 24.02
C ARG A 259 -2.81 -18.50 25.28
N GLY A 260 -3.23 -17.29 25.63
CA GLY A 260 -4.08 -17.03 26.79
C GLY A 260 -5.44 -17.76 26.67
N GLU A 261 -6.06 -17.72 25.51
CA GLU A 261 -7.33 -18.44 25.28
C GLU A 261 -7.16 -19.96 25.30
N TYR A 262 -6.07 -20.51 24.74
CA TYR A 262 -5.80 -21.94 24.81
C TYR A 262 -5.56 -22.41 26.25
N LEU A 263 -4.82 -21.69 27.07
CA LEU A 263 -4.63 -21.99 28.50
C LEU A 263 -5.97 -22.04 29.24
N LYS A 264 -6.86 -21.08 28.97
CA LYS A 264 -8.18 -21.00 29.59
C LYS A 264 -9.12 -22.13 29.11
N HIS A 265 -9.13 -22.43 27.81
CA HIS A 265 -10.01 -23.45 27.25
C HIS A 265 -9.55 -24.86 27.55
N ARG A 266 -8.27 -25.13 27.74
CA ARG A 266 -7.69 -26.43 28.07
C ARG A 266 -8.32 -27.01 29.36
N GLU A 267 -8.69 -26.19 30.32
CA GLU A 267 -9.27 -26.58 31.59
C GLU A 267 -10.81 -26.71 31.59
N ARG A 268 -11.46 -26.39 30.46
CA ARG A 268 -12.92 -26.44 30.35
C ARG A 268 -13.49 -27.85 30.29
N ASP A 269 -14.72 -28.02 30.82
CA ASP A 269 -15.38 -29.32 30.93
C ASP A 269 -15.58 -30.04 29.60
N TYR A 270 -15.89 -29.33 28.51
CA TYR A 270 -16.03 -29.92 27.19
C TYR A 270 -14.72 -30.53 26.66
N VAL A 271 -13.56 -29.96 27.02
CA VAL A 271 -12.24 -30.50 26.66
C VAL A 271 -11.91 -31.74 27.51
N ARG A 272 -12.28 -31.70 28.82
CA ARG A 272 -12.17 -32.85 29.71
C ARG A 272 -13.06 -34.03 29.27
N ALA A 273 -14.30 -33.72 28.85
CA ALA A 273 -15.21 -34.71 28.28
C ALA A 273 -14.64 -35.36 27.01
N ALA A 274 -14.08 -34.52 26.09
CA ALA A 274 -13.39 -35.04 24.89
C ALA A 274 -12.19 -35.94 25.23
N TYR A 275 -11.48 -35.64 26.32
CA TYR A 275 -10.40 -36.50 26.83
C TYR A 275 -10.92 -37.82 27.34
N ALA A 276 -12.02 -37.81 28.12
CA ALA A 276 -12.61 -39.03 28.71
C ALA A 276 -13.10 -40.02 27.65
N ILE A 277 -13.53 -39.53 26.46
CA ILE A 277 -13.92 -40.38 25.33
C ILE A 277 -12.74 -40.77 24.42
N GLY A 278 -11.48 -40.46 24.84
CA GLY A 278 -10.26 -40.89 24.15
C GLY A 278 -9.82 -40.02 22.97
N ALA A 279 -10.29 -38.76 22.84
CA ALA A 279 -9.85 -37.89 21.77
C ALA A 279 -8.35 -37.55 21.91
N PRO A 280 -7.55 -37.71 20.85
CA PRO A 280 -6.10 -37.37 20.88
C PRO A 280 -5.87 -35.87 21.05
N PRO A 281 -4.69 -35.47 21.57
CA PRO A 281 -4.38 -34.05 21.88
C PRO A 281 -4.61 -33.07 20.71
N LEU A 282 -4.14 -33.41 19.52
CA LEU A 282 -4.30 -32.54 18.30
C LEU A 282 -5.78 -32.40 17.95
N ARG A 283 -6.59 -33.44 18.05
CA ARG A 283 -8.03 -33.34 17.79
C ARG A 283 -8.72 -32.44 18.82
N ARG A 284 -8.37 -32.55 20.09
CA ARG A 284 -8.88 -31.63 21.13
C ARG A 284 -8.49 -30.19 20.86
N MET A 285 -7.24 -29.93 20.45
CA MET A 285 -6.70 -28.61 20.16
C MET A 285 -7.36 -27.97 18.94
N PHE A 286 -7.42 -28.67 17.81
CA PHE A 286 -7.89 -28.09 16.54
C PHE A 286 -9.39 -28.26 16.29
N VAL A 287 -10.02 -29.30 16.77
CA VAL A 287 -11.46 -29.58 16.51
C VAL A 287 -12.35 -29.05 17.64
N HIS A 288 -11.87 -29.06 18.89
CA HIS A 288 -12.70 -28.64 20.01
C HIS A 288 -12.35 -27.24 20.55
N VAL A 289 -11.08 -26.89 20.62
CA VAL A 289 -10.65 -25.55 21.15
C VAL A 289 -10.62 -24.48 20.06
N LEU A 290 -9.96 -24.73 18.92
CA LEU A 290 -9.79 -23.74 17.87
C LEU A 290 -11.09 -23.08 17.40
N PRO A 291 -12.21 -23.79 17.18
CA PRO A 291 -13.48 -23.14 16.80
C PRO A 291 -13.99 -22.14 17.84
N ASN A 292 -13.74 -22.40 19.13
CA ASN A 292 -14.12 -21.51 20.22
C ASN A 292 -13.19 -20.30 20.36
N VAL A 293 -11.97 -20.37 19.85
CA VAL A 293 -10.97 -19.29 19.86
C VAL A 293 -10.99 -18.51 18.53
N SER A 294 -11.63 -19.07 17.49
CA SER A 294 -11.62 -18.50 16.12
C SER A 294 -12.11 -17.05 16.04
N HIS A 295 -13.07 -16.66 16.86
CA HIS A 295 -13.56 -15.30 16.91
C HIS A 295 -12.48 -14.30 17.37
N VAL A 296 -11.64 -14.68 18.34
CA VAL A 296 -10.49 -13.86 18.78
C VAL A 296 -9.47 -13.74 17.67
N ILE A 297 -9.17 -14.83 16.96
CA ILE A 297 -8.23 -14.86 15.84
C ILE A 297 -8.73 -13.93 14.71
N LEU A 298 -10.02 -13.98 14.39
CA LEU A 298 -10.62 -13.16 13.33
C LEU A 298 -10.54 -11.66 13.66
N VAL A 299 -10.87 -11.28 14.89
CA VAL A 299 -10.74 -9.89 15.35
C VAL A 299 -9.27 -9.44 15.30
N GLN A 300 -8.34 -10.29 15.74
CA GLN A 300 -6.91 -9.95 15.69
C GLN A 300 -6.39 -9.82 14.26
N PHE A 301 -6.84 -10.67 13.34
CA PHE A 301 -6.51 -10.54 11.92
C PHE A 301 -6.94 -9.18 11.36
N SER A 302 -8.16 -8.72 11.67
CA SER A 302 -8.66 -7.44 11.20
C SER A 302 -7.85 -6.26 11.77
N LEU A 303 -7.57 -6.26 13.08
CA LEU A 303 -6.72 -5.25 13.74
C LEU A 303 -5.31 -5.23 13.15
N LEU A 304 -4.74 -6.40 12.91
CA LEU A 304 -3.41 -6.55 12.37
C LEU A 304 -3.32 -6.10 10.91
N THR A 305 -4.40 -6.30 10.12
CA THR A 305 -4.48 -5.80 8.74
C THR A 305 -4.35 -4.26 8.72
N VAL A 306 -5.07 -3.56 9.57
CA VAL A 306 -4.94 -2.10 9.73
C VAL A 306 -3.50 -1.71 10.10
N ALA A 307 -2.89 -2.43 11.05
CA ALA A 307 -1.53 -2.17 11.48
C ALA A 307 -0.51 -2.41 10.36
N CYS A 308 -0.65 -3.50 9.59
CA CYS A 308 0.23 -3.84 8.47
C CYS A 308 0.11 -2.85 7.31
N ILE A 309 -1.09 -2.37 6.97
CA ILE A 309 -1.26 -1.33 5.94
C ILE A 309 -0.51 -0.05 6.36
N LYS A 310 -0.68 0.40 7.60
CA LYS A 310 0.05 1.57 8.12
C LYS A 310 1.56 1.35 8.13
N ALA A 311 2.00 0.17 8.50
CA ALA A 311 3.42 -0.17 8.53
C ALA A 311 4.03 -0.23 7.11
N GLU A 312 3.31 -0.76 6.11
CA GLU A 312 3.71 -0.72 4.70
C GLU A 312 3.93 0.71 4.23
N VAL A 313 2.96 1.60 4.50
CA VAL A 313 3.05 3.01 4.12
C VAL A 313 4.27 3.68 4.74
N ILE A 314 4.55 3.42 6.02
CA ILE A 314 5.74 3.95 6.71
C ILE A 314 7.03 3.40 6.08
N LEU A 315 7.10 2.07 5.81
CA LEU A 315 8.25 1.46 5.16
C LEU A 315 8.52 2.03 3.77
N SER A 316 7.48 2.15 2.97
CA SER A 316 7.54 2.70 1.61
C SER A 316 7.94 4.18 1.65
N PHE A 317 7.40 4.96 2.60
CA PHE A 317 7.78 6.35 2.82
C PHE A 317 9.26 6.51 3.21
N LEU A 318 9.80 5.59 3.99
CA LEU A 318 11.21 5.58 4.38
C LEU A 318 12.15 4.97 3.31
N GLY A 319 11.61 4.51 2.16
CA GLY A 319 12.39 3.98 1.05
C GLY A 319 12.74 2.48 1.15
N PHE A 320 12.22 1.76 2.16
CA PHE A 320 12.40 0.31 2.35
C PHE A 320 11.19 -0.51 1.87
N GLY A 321 10.23 0.12 1.21
CA GLY A 321 8.98 -0.50 0.79
C GLY A 321 8.96 -0.95 -0.66
N VAL A 322 7.86 -0.62 -1.34
CA VAL A 322 7.63 -0.94 -2.75
C VAL A 322 8.67 -0.24 -3.64
N PRO A 323 9.26 -0.93 -4.63
CA PRO A 323 10.25 -0.35 -5.52
C PRO A 323 9.68 0.74 -6.42
N VAL A 324 10.58 1.51 -7.06
CA VAL A 324 10.22 2.72 -7.85
C VAL A 324 9.35 2.43 -9.07
N ASP A 325 9.41 1.20 -9.59
CA ASP A 325 8.58 0.70 -10.69
C ASP A 325 7.16 0.29 -10.27
N GLY A 326 6.92 0.22 -8.95
CA GLY A 326 5.61 -0.01 -8.36
C GLY A 326 5.03 1.26 -7.75
N VAL A 327 3.74 1.23 -7.45
CA VAL A 327 3.05 2.29 -6.73
C VAL A 327 2.35 1.74 -5.51
N SER A 328 2.48 2.44 -4.38
CA SER A 328 1.71 2.26 -3.16
C SER A 328 1.33 3.63 -2.60
N TRP A 329 0.43 3.68 -1.64
CA TRP A 329 0.15 4.96 -0.96
C TRP A 329 1.41 5.53 -0.30
N GLY A 330 2.30 4.69 0.23
CA GLY A 330 3.57 5.12 0.83
C GLY A 330 4.53 5.74 -0.17
N THR A 331 4.70 5.15 -1.36
CA THR A 331 5.54 5.73 -2.42
C THR A 331 4.97 7.05 -2.95
N MET A 332 3.62 7.17 -3.05
CA MET A 332 2.97 8.42 -3.42
C MET A 332 3.24 9.53 -2.40
N LEU A 333 3.23 9.21 -1.10
CA LEU A 333 3.56 10.18 -0.04
C LEU A 333 5.02 10.65 -0.12
N THR A 334 5.95 9.73 -0.42
CA THR A 334 7.38 10.04 -0.60
C THR A 334 7.59 11.02 -1.76
N GLU A 335 6.94 10.76 -2.89
CA GLU A 335 7.03 11.64 -4.06
C GLU A 335 6.41 13.02 -3.76
N ALA A 336 5.23 13.02 -3.14
CA ALA A 336 4.48 14.22 -2.82
C ALA A 336 5.19 15.13 -1.79
N GLN A 337 6.13 14.61 -1.00
CA GLN A 337 6.91 15.40 -0.05
C GLN A 337 7.72 16.50 -0.76
N ASN A 338 8.34 16.16 -1.89
CA ASN A 338 9.10 17.15 -2.68
C ASN A 338 8.16 18.11 -3.42
N ASP A 339 7.04 17.62 -3.93
CA ASP A 339 6.04 18.41 -4.65
C ASP A 339 5.39 19.45 -3.72
N LEU A 340 5.21 19.11 -2.45
CA LEU A 340 4.64 20.02 -1.45
C LEU A 340 5.49 21.27 -1.24
N LEU A 341 6.82 21.18 -1.35
CA LEU A 341 7.72 22.33 -1.28
C LEU A 341 7.51 23.31 -2.44
N LEU A 342 6.95 22.84 -3.55
CA LEU A 342 6.58 23.63 -4.72
C LEU A 342 5.13 24.14 -4.67
N GLY A 343 4.41 23.86 -3.55
CA GLY A 343 3.00 24.21 -3.39
C GLY A 343 2.04 23.21 -4.06
N ILE A 344 2.53 22.05 -4.50
CA ILE A 344 1.77 21.02 -5.21
C ILE A 344 1.31 19.97 -4.18
N TRP A 345 0.08 20.05 -3.77
CA TRP A 345 -0.45 19.28 -2.62
C TRP A 345 -1.43 18.16 -2.99
N TRP A 346 -1.94 18.12 -4.22
CA TRP A 346 -3.04 17.22 -4.61
C TRP A 346 -2.68 15.74 -4.56
N GLN A 347 -1.44 15.34 -4.92
CA GLN A 347 -1.00 13.95 -4.80
C GLN A 347 -0.95 13.51 -3.32
N LEU A 348 -0.43 14.38 -2.44
CA LEU A 348 -0.42 14.14 -1.00
C LEU A 348 -1.84 13.96 -0.46
N ALA A 349 -2.74 14.87 -0.82
CA ALA A 349 -4.13 14.85 -0.37
C ALA A 349 -4.86 13.59 -0.87
N ALA A 350 -4.70 13.21 -2.14
CA ALA A 350 -5.34 12.04 -2.71
C ALA A 350 -4.92 10.74 -2.01
N ALA A 351 -3.61 10.51 -1.85
CA ALA A 351 -3.09 9.32 -1.17
C ALA A 351 -3.51 9.28 0.30
N THR A 352 -3.39 10.42 1.02
CA THR A 352 -3.74 10.50 2.45
C THR A 352 -5.23 10.27 2.67
N LEU A 353 -6.11 10.90 1.86
CA LEU A 353 -7.56 10.74 1.97
C LEU A 353 -8.00 9.31 1.66
N ALA A 354 -7.49 8.71 0.59
CA ALA A 354 -7.81 7.34 0.22
C ALA A 354 -7.42 6.37 1.34
N MET A 355 -6.19 6.50 1.87
CA MET A 355 -5.72 5.70 2.99
C MET A 355 -6.57 5.94 4.25
N ALA A 356 -6.84 7.20 4.61
CA ALA A 356 -7.60 7.54 5.81
C ALA A 356 -9.03 6.97 5.77
N VAL A 357 -9.72 7.10 4.63
CA VAL A 357 -11.07 6.56 4.44
C VAL A 357 -11.07 5.04 4.59
N PHE A 358 -10.17 4.35 3.89
CA PHE A 358 -10.13 2.88 3.92
C PHE A 358 -9.73 2.35 5.30
N VAL A 359 -8.67 2.89 5.91
CA VAL A 359 -8.19 2.45 7.23
C VAL A 359 -9.22 2.74 8.32
N THR A 360 -9.90 3.89 8.27
CA THR A 360 -10.97 4.20 9.22
C THR A 360 -12.16 3.27 9.05
N ALA A 361 -12.60 3.03 7.80
CA ALA A 361 -13.68 2.09 7.53
C ALA A 361 -13.33 0.68 8.02
N LEU A 362 -12.11 0.21 7.79
CA LEU A 362 -11.65 -1.11 8.24
C LEU A 362 -11.54 -1.17 9.78
N SER A 363 -11.13 -0.09 10.44
CA SER A 363 -11.10 -0.01 11.90
C SER A 363 -12.51 -0.08 12.50
N LEU A 364 -13.46 0.71 11.98
CA LEU A 364 -14.86 0.69 12.42
C LEU A 364 -15.52 -0.68 12.15
N LEU A 365 -15.23 -1.29 11.02
CA LEU A 365 -15.69 -2.66 10.73
C LEU A 365 -15.15 -3.66 11.75
N THR A 366 -13.89 -3.52 12.14
CA THR A 366 -13.24 -4.39 13.13
C THR A 366 -13.88 -4.24 14.50
N ASP A 367 -14.18 -3.00 14.92
CA ASP A 367 -14.86 -2.72 16.19
C ASP A 367 -16.27 -3.32 16.19
N ALA A 368 -17.04 -3.10 15.13
CA ALA A 368 -18.38 -3.68 14.97
C ALA A 368 -18.35 -5.23 14.95
N LEU A 369 -17.35 -5.83 14.32
CA LEU A 369 -17.16 -7.27 14.31
C LEU A 369 -16.81 -7.80 15.71
N ARG A 370 -15.94 -7.09 16.43
CA ARG A 370 -15.58 -7.42 17.82
C ARG A 370 -16.80 -7.38 18.73
N ASP A 371 -17.62 -6.32 18.65
CA ASP A 371 -18.82 -6.16 19.47
C ASP A 371 -19.87 -7.23 19.13
N ALA A 372 -20.05 -7.54 17.85
CA ALA A 372 -20.96 -8.59 17.41
C ALA A 372 -20.55 -9.98 17.91
N LEU A 373 -19.24 -10.26 18.00
CA LEU A 373 -18.68 -11.53 18.42
C LEU A 373 -18.46 -11.65 19.94
N ASP A 374 -18.61 -10.55 20.73
CA ASP A 374 -18.45 -10.64 22.19
C ASP A 374 -19.65 -11.34 22.84
N PRO A 375 -19.43 -12.51 23.49
CA PRO A 375 -20.50 -13.25 24.14
C PRO A 375 -21.03 -12.57 25.43
N LYS A 376 -20.32 -11.55 25.95
CA LYS A 376 -20.68 -10.89 27.21
C LYS A 376 -21.75 -9.80 27.04
N LEU A 377 -22.01 -9.33 25.82
CA LEU A 377 -23.01 -8.30 25.53
C LEU A 377 -24.45 -8.86 25.45
N THR A 378 -24.75 -9.99 26.09
CA THR A 378 -26.09 -10.52 26.27
C THR A 378 -26.75 -9.85 27.47
N HIS A 379 -27.12 -8.58 27.36
CA HIS A 379 -28.06 -7.93 28.29
C HIS A 379 -29.16 -7.24 27.52
#